data_d3b41a4aa33385faf7535c3115b2f728
#
_entry.id   d3b41a4aa33385faf7535c3115b2f728
#
_cell.length_a   1.000
_cell.length_b   1.000
_cell.length_c   1.000
_cell.angle_alpha   90.00
_cell.angle_beta   90.00
_cell.angle_gamma   90.00
#
_symmetry.space_group_name_H-M   'P 1'
#
loop_
_entity.id
_entity.type
_entity.pdbx_description
1 polymer ?
#
loop_
_entity_poly.entity_id
_entity_poly.type
_entity_poly.pdbx_seq_one_letter_code
_entity_poly.pdbx_strand_id
1 'polypeptide(L)'
;KLKKPVYLGFLDFRQLSQRKHFCEQEVVLNQRLSHDIYQGIVEIRETDDGHFSLQGSGRVVEYAVKMRQLPDAAGLKALLQEGAIDPKRMETLAHTMADFYKGGHRNSDIDYFGRPDIVSYNMEENFRQLDPYVGSLLDQEKWEFLCQVSRTFLDHHRDVFERRVREGHIRDGHGDLRADHVYFHPGPQIIDCIEFNDRFRYGDAAVDLAFLYMDLEHLGHPEWARFFISAYAGAAQDPQLYTVIDFYAAYRAVVRLKVDAFRYPDAQPAAQETLKQDIDAYLQQAYRYAIQFGRPTLWILCGLPATGKSLVAEALSDVLSIERFSSDRLRKAAGISGNGRRTAFGQGAYRMEWRQKVYTQLLAHGHETLKAGHSVILDATFSRRKCRDEARRLAADLDTNLIFAETVCNEETIRSRLKNREGTS
;
A
#
# COMPACT_ATOMS: atom_id res chain seq x y z
N LYS A 1 -21.57 -22.57 5.59
CA LYS A 1 -21.35 -21.96 4.28
C LYS A 1 -21.34 -23.06 3.23
N LEU A 2 -22.04 -22.83 2.09
CA LEU A 2 -22.11 -23.76 0.95
C LEU A 2 -21.46 -23.14 -0.27
N LYS A 3 -20.76 -23.94 -1.06
CA LYS A 3 -20.22 -23.52 -2.36
C LYS A 3 -21.23 -23.84 -3.45
N LYS A 4 -21.57 -22.84 -4.28
CA LYS A 4 -22.48 -23.05 -5.42
C LYS A 4 -21.76 -23.80 -6.55
N PRO A 5 -22.43 -24.68 -7.30
CA PRO A 5 -21.84 -25.42 -8.42
C PRO A 5 -21.68 -24.52 -9.67
N VAL A 6 -20.76 -23.55 -9.62
CA VAL A 6 -20.54 -22.56 -10.67
C VAL A 6 -19.15 -22.69 -11.29
N TYR A 7 -19.01 -22.18 -12.51
CA TYR A 7 -17.76 -21.98 -13.21
C TYR A 7 -17.61 -20.48 -13.57
N LEU A 8 -16.53 -19.85 -13.12
CA LEU A 8 -16.29 -18.42 -13.34
C LEU A 8 -14.94 -18.15 -14.05
N GLY A 9 -14.39 -19.16 -14.76
CA GLY A 9 -13.10 -19.05 -15.44
C GLY A 9 -11.90 -19.19 -14.49
N PHE A 10 -11.87 -18.41 -13.40
CA PHE A 10 -10.82 -18.46 -12.37
C PHE A 10 -11.10 -19.45 -11.24
N LEU A 11 -12.30 -20.02 -11.15
CA LEU A 11 -12.69 -21.07 -10.22
C LEU A 11 -13.67 -22.06 -10.90
N ASP A 12 -13.61 -23.34 -10.48
CA ASP A 12 -14.52 -24.39 -10.92
C ASP A 12 -15.05 -25.19 -9.72
N PHE A 13 -16.32 -24.97 -9.37
CA PHE A 13 -17.03 -25.67 -8.31
C PHE A 13 -18.12 -26.62 -8.82
N ARG A 14 -18.16 -26.94 -10.10
CA ARG A 14 -19.19 -27.78 -10.70
C ARG A 14 -19.18 -29.20 -10.14
N GLN A 15 -17.99 -29.78 -9.89
CA GLN A 15 -17.86 -31.13 -9.36
C GLN A 15 -17.91 -31.14 -7.83
N LEU A 16 -18.60 -32.13 -7.25
CA LEU A 16 -18.72 -32.32 -5.81
C LEU A 16 -17.34 -32.49 -5.12
N SER A 17 -16.42 -33.22 -5.76
CA SER A 17 -15.06 -33.41 -5.27
C SER A 17 -14.29 -32.09 -5.16
N GLN A 18 -14.47 -31.17 -6.13
CA GLN A 18 -13.88 -29.84 -6.09
C GLN A 18 -14.44 -29.01 -4.93
N ARG A 19 -15.77 -29.04 -4.76
CA ARG A 19 -16.41 -28.33 -3.63
C ARG A 19 -15.93 -28.85 -2.28
N LYS A 20 -15.76 -30.19 -2.15
CA LYS A 20 -15.18 -30.79 -0.95
C LYS A 20 -13.77 -30.23 -0.70
N HIS A 21 -12.90 -30.34 -1.68
CA HIS A 21 -11.52 -29.86 -1.61
C HIS A 21 -11.44 -28.38 -1.19
N PHE A 22 -12.23 -27.51 -1.81
CA PHE A 22 -12.21 -26.09 -1.47
C PHE A 22 -12.91 -25.75 -0.14
N CYS A 23 -13.84 -26.58 0.34
CA CYS A 23 -14.33 -26.46 1.72
C CYS A 23 -13.22 -26.80 2.74
N GLU A 24 -12.42 -27.85 2.46
CA GLU A 24 -11.27 -28.23 3.29
C GLU A 24 -10.21 -27.12 3.30
N GLN A 25 -9.85 -26.60 2.12
CA GLN A 25 -8.89 -25.47 1.99
C GLN A 25 -9.39 -24.22 2.70
N GLU A 26 -10.68 -23.88 2.59
CA GLU A 26 -11.26 -22.74 3.27
C GLU A 26 -11.11 -22.84 4.80
N VAL A 27 -11.33 -24.01 5.38
CA VAL A 27 -11.12 -24.23 6.82
C VAL A 27 -9.65 -24.03 7.20
N VAL A 28 -8.74 -24.67 6.49
CA VAL A 28 -7.28 -24.62 6.78
C VAL A 28 -6.75 -23.20 6.68
N LEU A 29 -7.08 -22.49 5.62
CA LEU A 29 -6.56 -21.15 5.36
C LEU A 29 -7.12 -20.11 6.33
N ASN A 30 -8.41 -20.20 6.63
CA ASN A 30 -9.04 -19.23 7.52
C ASN A 30 -8.68 -19.45 9.00
N GLN A 31 -8.40 -20.66 9.43
CA GLN A 31 -7.91 -20.94 10.79
C GLN A 31 -6.61 -20.21 11.12
N ARG A 32 -5.85 -19.73 10.13
CA ARG A 32 -4.64 -18.95 10.35
C ARG A 32 -4.92 -17.60 11.03
N LEU A 33 -6.13 -17.01 10.80
CA LEU A 33 -6.52 -15.69 11.32
C LEU A 33 -7.84 -15.70 12.11
N SER A 34 -8.48 -16.89 12.24
CA SER A 34 -9.78 -17.04 12.93
C SER A 34 -9.92 -18.45 13.50
N HIS A 35 -9.10 -18.76 14.53
CA HIS A 35 -8.89 -20.12 15.06
C HIS A 35 -10.18 -20.84 15.48
N ASP A 36 -11.12 -20.17 16.13
CA ASP A 36 -12.32 -20.81 16.71
C ASP A 36 -13.57 -20.65 15.84
N ILE A 37 -13.45 -19.98 14.69
CA ILE A 37 -14.59 -19.70 13.83
C ILE A 37 -14.86 -20.86 12.89
N TYR A 38 -13.84 -21.36 12.19
CA TYR A 38 -13.96 -22.45 11.24
C TYR A 38 -13.81 -23.79 11.97
N GLN A 39 -14.94 -24.51 12.14
CA GLN A 39 -15.02 -25.74 12.93
C GLN A 39 -14.76 -27.02 12.13
N GLY A 40 -14.67 -26.92 10.82
CA GLY A 40 -14.45 -28.05 9.91
C GLY A 40 -15.50 -28.11 8.80
N ILE A 41 -15.55 -29.24 8.12
CA ILE A 41 -16.53 -29.52 7.08
C ILE A 41 -17.59 -30.49 7.59
N VAL A 42 -18.81 -30.40 7.03
CA VAL A 42 -19.91 -31.34 7.26
C VAL A 42 -20.42 -31.85 5.94
N GLU A 43 -20.82 -33.12 5.93
CA GLU A 43 -21.46 -33.76 4.78
C GLU A 43 -22.97 -33.48 4.84
N ILE A 44 -23.55 -33.16 3.71
CA ILE A 44 -24.99 -33.09 3.52
C ILE A 44 -25.38 -34.39 2.79
N ARG A 45 -26.23 -35.18 3.38
CA ARG A 45 -26.68 -36.47 2.88
C ARG A 45 -28.14 -36.43 2.47
N GLU A 46 -28.46 -37.06 1.38
CA GLU A 46 -29.82 -37.33 0.94
C GLU A 46 -30.21 -38.73 1.44
N THR A 47 -31.28 -38.78 2.23
CA THR A 47 -31.84 -40.01 2.74
C THR A 47 -32.74 -40.67 1.70
N ASP A 48 -33.09 -41.94 1.87
CA ASP A 48 -33.88 -42.72 0.88
C ASP A 48 -35.29 -42.14 0.66
N ASP A 49 -35.81 -41.37 1.59
CA ASP A 49 -37.09 -40.65 1.52
C ASP A 49 -36.95 -39.22 0.91
N GLY A 50 -35.78 -38.87 0.42
CA GLY A 50 -35.51 -37.60 -0.29
C GLY A 50 -35.28 -36.39 0.62
N HIS A 51 -35.13 -36.58 1.95
CA HIS A 51 -34.81 -35.51 2.88
C HIS A 51 -33.29 -35.27 2.97
N PHE A 52 -32.89 -34.04 3.29
CA PHE A 52 -31.49 -33.70 3.53
C PHE A 52 -31.18 -33.71 5.02
N SER A 53 -30.04 -34.36 5.37
CA SER A 53 -29.57 -34.45 6.75
C SER A 53 -28.07 -34.20 6.86
N LEU A 54 -27.66 -33.65 8.01
CA LEU A 54 -26.22 -33.50 8.36
C LEU A 54 -25.69 -34.71 9.13
N GLN A 55 -26.57 -35.69 9.48
CA GLN A 55 -26.22 -36.86 10.26
C GLN A 55 -26.98 -38.08 9.72
N GLY A 56 -26.47 -39.27 10.01
CA GLY A 56 -27.11 -40.55 9.64
C GLY A 56 -26.63 -41.18 8.36
N SER A 57 -27.42 -42.13 7.82
CA SER A 57 -27.17 -42.85 6.58
C SER A 57 -27.74 -42.08 5.37
N GLY A 58 -27.17 -42.27 4.19
CA GLY A 58 -27.62 -41.66 2.95
C GLY A 58 -26.46 -41.32 2.03
N ARG A 59 -26.78 -40.98 0.78
CA ARG A 59 -25.79 -40.58 -0.20
C ARG A 59 -25.30 -39.18 0.07
N VAL A 60 -23.97 -38.94 0.12
CA VAL A 60 -23.43 -37.58 0.23
C VAL A 60 -23.71 -36.81 -1.07
N VAL A 61 -24.41 -35.71 -0.95
CA VAL A 61 -24.83 -34.85 -2.08
C VAL A 61 -24.15 -33.49 -2.07
N GLU A 62 -23.68 -33.03 -0.89
CA GLU A 62 -22.99 -31.75 -0.78
C GLU A 62 -22.06 -31.70 0.44
N TYR A 63 -21.13 -30.73 0.42
CA TYR A 63 -20.26 -30.38 1.55
C TYR A 63 -20.48 -28.94 1.98
N ALA A 64 -20.43 -28.71 3.28
CA ALA A 64 -20.53 -27.36 3.84
C ALA A 64 -19.40 -27.09 4.84
N VAL A 65 -18.95 -25.87 4.89
CA VAL A 65 -18.07 -25.37 5.96
C VAL A 65 -18.92 -25.06 7.18
N LYS A 66 -18.62 -25.71 8.30
CA LYS A 66 -19.24 -25.44 9.60
C LYS A 66 -18.50 -24.31 10.28
N MET A 67 -19.21 -23.25 10.62
CA MET A 67 -18.65 -22.05 11.24
C MET A 67 -19.46 -21.65 12.48
N ARG A 68 -18.79 -21.01 13.44
CA ARG A 68 -19.45 -20.24 14.49
C ARG A 68 -19.89 -18.90 13.90
N GLN A 69 -21.14 -18.54 14.12
CA GLN A 69 -21.62 -17.21 13.71
C GLN A 69 -20.97 -16.12 14.56
N LEU A 70 -20.42 -15.13 13.89
CA LEU A 70 -19.90 -13.92 14.52
C LEU A 70 -21.05 -12.91 14.71
N PRO A 71 -21.07 -12.14 15.81
CA PRO A 71 -22.05 -11.07 15.96
C PRO A 71 -21.82 -9.96 14.93
N ASP A 72 -22.88 -9.56 14.21
CA ASP A 72 -22.78 -8.50 13.19
C ASP A 72 -22.25 -7.18 13.77
N ALA A 73 -22.66 -6.81 15.00
CA ALA A 73 -22.20 -5.63 15.70
C ALA A 73 -20.68 -5.66 16.05
N ALA A 74 -20.02 -6.83 15.98
CA ALA A 74 -18.58 -6.95 16.18
C ALA A 74 -17.77 -6.76 14.89
N GLY A 75 -18.44 -6.66 13.74
CA GLY A 75 -17.82 -6.41 12.44
C GLY A 75 -17.20 -5.01 12.35
N LEU A 76 -16.02 -4.90 11.74
CA LEU A 76 -15.34 -3.62 11.57
C LEU A 76 -16.23 -2.58 10.89
N LYS A 77 -16.95 -2.97 9.85
CA LYS A 77 -17.88 -2.09 9.13
C LYS A 77 -18.99 -1.54 10.04
N ALA A 78 -19.61 -2.39 10.88
CA ALA A 78 -20.62 -1.97 11.85
C ALA A 78 -20.00 -1.01 12.89
N LEU A 79 -18.84 -1.34 13.43
CA LEU A 79 -18.12 -0.51 14.40
C LEU A 79 -17.72 0.87 13.81
N LEU A 80 -17.38 0.94 12.53
CA LEU A 80 -17.11 2.20 11.84
C LEU A 80 -18.38 3.05 11.70
N GLN A 81 -19.51 2.43 11.29
CA GLN A 81 -20.81 3.11 11.14
C GLN A 81 -21.33 3.67 12.47
N GLU A 82 -21.09 2.95 13.56
CA GLU A 82 -21.48 3.36 14.91
C GLU A 82 -20.49 4.30 15.59
N GLY A 83 -19.32 4.58 14.97
CA GLY A 83 -18.23 5.34 15.57
C GLY A 83 -17.61 4.65 16.79
N ALA A 84 -17.75 3.33 16.89
CA ALA A 84 -17.30 2.52 18.01
C ALA A 84 -15.90 1.92 17.83
N ILE A 85 -15.23 2.19 16.71
CA ILE A 85 -13.83 1.81 16.51
C ILE A 85 -12.88 2.72 17.32
N ASP A 86 -11.84 2.16 17.87
CA ASP A 86 -10.85 2.88 18.67
C ASP A 86 -9.41 2.55 18.22
N PRO A 87 -8.41 3.39 18.59
CA PRO A 87 -7.02 3.19 18.20
C PRO A 87 -6.45 1.84 18.62
N LYS A 88 -6.85 1.33 19.80
CA LYS A 88 -6.35 0.05 20.32
C LYS A 88 -6.80 -1.13 19.44
N ARG A 89 -8.05 -1.13 18.99
CA ARG A 89 -8.56 -2.16 18.07
C ARG A 89 -7.82 -2.13 16.74
N MET A 90 -7.63 -0.95 16.16
CA MET A 90 -6.91 -0.81 14.89
C MET A 90 -5.42 -1.17 15.01
N GLU A 91 -4.77 -0.79 16.11
CA GLU A 91 -3.40 -1.19 16.42
C GLU A 91 -3.29 -2.72 16.59
N THR A 92 -4.22 -3.32 17.33
CA THR A 92 -4.25 -4.79 17.51
C THR A 92 -4.43 -5.51 16.17
N LEU A 93 -5.31 -5.00 15.29
CA LEU A 93 -5.49 -5.54 13.94
C LEU A 93 -4.19 -5.44 13.14
N ALA A 94 -3.53 -4.29 13.15
CA ALA A 94 -2.26 -4.07 12.46
C ALA A 94 -1.15 -5.01 12.94
N HIS A 95 -1.03 -5.20 14.26
CA HIS A 95 -0.09 -6.15 14.86
C HIS A 95 -0.42 -7.60 14.49
N THR A 96 -1.71 -7.98 14.53
CA THR A 96 -2.17 -9.31 14.10
C THR A 96 -1.74 -9.59 12.66
N MET A 97 -1.89 -8.62 11.76
CA MET A 97 -1.46 -8.77 10.37
C MET A 97 0.06 -8.81 10.23
N ALA A 98 0.80 -8.02 11.02
CA ALA A 98 2.26 -8.07 11.02
C ALA A 98 2.79 -9.44 11.47
N ASP A 99 2.23 -10.01 12.54
CA ASP A 99 2.58 -11.33 13.03
C ASP A 99 2.19 -12.43 12.03
N PHE A 100 1.03 -12.30 11.39
CA PHE A 100 0.57 -13.22 10.36
C PHE A 100 1.55 -13.31 9.19
N TYR A 101 1.98 -12.18 8.62
CA TYR A 101 2.93 -12.20 7.51
C TYR A 101 4.32 -12.61 7.96
N LYS A 102 4.76 -12.22 9.15
CA LYS A 102 6.05 -12.64 9.71
C LYS A 102 6.13 -14.16 9.89
N GLY A 103 5.05 -14.79 10.37
CA GLY A 103 4.94 -16.25 10.54
C GLY A 103 4.56 -16.99 9.26
N GLY A 104 4.16 -16.29 8.19
CA GLY A 104 3.67 -16.87 6.95
C GLY A 104 4.72 -17.63 6.15
N HIS A 105 4.27 -18.64 5.40
CA HIS A 105 5.14 -19.41 4.51
C HIS A 105 5.80 -18.54 3.46
N ARG A 106 7.07 -18.85 3.19
CA ARG A 106 7.88 -18.26 2.13
C ARG A 106 8.70 -19.34 1.44
N ASN A 107 8.67 -19.34 0.11
CA ASN A 107 9.52 -20.15 -0.74
C ASN A 107 9.65 -19.48 -2.11
N SER A 108 10.45 -20.06 -3.02
CA SER A 108 10.66 -19.54 -4.37
C SER A 108 9.38 -19.40 -5.19
N ASP A 109 8.41 -20.29 -4.99
CA ASP A 109 7.15 -20.30 -5.74
C ASP A 109 6.25 -19.16 -5.30
N ILE A 110 6.24 -18.82 -3.99
CA ILE A 110 5.55 -17.67 -3.45
C ILE A 110 6.27 -16.38 -3.87
N ASP A 111 7.62 -16.31 -3.74
CA ASP A 111 8.43 -15.16 -4.12
C ASP A 111 8.25 -14.78 -5.60
N TYR A 112 7.96 -15.75 -6.48
CA TYR A 112 7.64 -15.53 -7.89
C TYR A 112 6.51 -14.53 -8.09
N PHE A 113 5.47 -14.56 -7.25
CA PHE A 113 4.30 -13.69 -7.37
C PHE A 113 4.57 -12.22 -7.00
N GLY A 114 5.68 -11.92 -6.33
CA GLY A 114 6.11 -10.55 -6.04
C GLY A 114 6.99 -9.92 -7.12
N ARG A 115 7.39 -10.66 -8.14
CA ARG A 115 8.26 -10.14 -9.21
C ARG A 115 7.54 -9.04 -10.01
N PRO A 116 8.26 -7.99 -10.41
CA PRO A 116 7.68 -6.87 -11.17
C PRO A 116 6.94 -7.30 -12.44
N ASP A 117 7.44 -8.30 -13.16
CA ASP A 117 6.81 -8.85 -14.37
C ASP A 117 5.47 -9.54 -14.06
N ILE A 118 5.33 -10.19 -12.91
CA ILE A 118 4.09 -10.83 -12.48
C ILE A 118 3.09 -9.80 -11.95
N VAL A 119 3.56 -8.80 -11.20
CA VAL A 119 2.72 -7.67 -10.77
C VAL A 119 2.17 -6.93 -12.00
N SER A 120 3.02 -6.66 -13.00
CA SER A 120 2.62 -6.08 -14.29
C SER A 120 1.58 -6.94 -15.00
N TYR A 121 1.80 -8.25 -15.09
CA TYR A 121 0.85 -9.17 -15.72
C TYR A 121 -0.53 -9.13 -15.06
N ASN A 122 -0.58 -9.13 -13.74
CA ASN A 122 -1.83 -9.07 -12.98
C ASN A 122 -2.57 -7.74 -13.19
N MET A 123 -1.84 -6.65 -13.24
CA MET A 123 -2.38 -5.32 -13.51
C MET A 123 -2.94 -5.23 -14.95
N GLU A 124 -2.14 -5.63 -15.94
CA GLU A 124 -2.54 -5.58 -17.37
C GLU A 124 -3.70 -6.53 -17.68
N GLU A 125 -3.82 -7.65 -16.97
CA GLU A 125 -4.98 -8.53 -17.10
C GLU A 125 -6.27 -7.82 -16.66
N ASN A 126 -6.25 -7.07 -15.56
CA ASN A 126 -7.38 -6.27 -15.12
C ASN A 126 -7.74 -5.19 -16.15
N PHE A 127 -6.73 -4.51 -16.69
CA PHE A 127 -6.95 -3.45 -17.71
C PHE A 127 -7.61 -4.03 -18.96
N ARG A 128 -7.07 -5.10 -19.53
CA ARG A 128 -7.65 -5.77 -20.70
C ARG A 128 -9.09 -6.27 -20.48
N GLN A 129 -9.38 -6.76 -19.28
CA GLN A 129 -10.71 -7.25 -18.95
C GLN A 129 -11.73 -6.11 -18.81
N LEU A 130 -11.28 -4.89 -18.53
CA LEU A 130 -12.11 -3.70 -18.39
C LEU A 130 -12.19 -2.84 -19.67
N ASP A 131 -11.32 -3.05 -20.67
CA ASP A 131 -11.35 -2.34 -21.95
C ASP A 131 -12.75 -2.26 -22.61
N PRO A 132 -13.60 -3.33 -22.59
CA PRO A 132 -14.94 -3.26 -23.18
C PRO A 132 -15.90 -2.27 -22.51
N TYR A 133 -15.59 -1.83 -21.31
CA TYR A 133 -16.44 -0.92 -20.53
C TYR A 133 -16.00 0.55 -20.62
N VAL A 134 -14.84 0.81 -21.22
CA VAL A 134 -14.31 2.18 -21.40
C VAL A 134 -15.21 3.00 -22.32
N GLY A 135 -15.52 4.22 -21.95
CA GLY A 135 -16.42 5.12 -22.65
C GLY A 135 -17.92 4.83 -22.42
N SER A 136 -18.28 3.69 -21.83
CA SER A 136 -19.66 3.34 -21.48
C SER A 136 -19.92 3.38 -19.98
N LEU A 137 -19.17 2.62 -19.19
CA LEU A 137 -19.21 2.60 -17.71
C LEU A 137 -18.04 3.33 -17.09
N LEU A 138 -16.89 3.36 -17.78
CA LEU A 138 -15.66 3.98 -17.29
C LEU A 138 -15.38 5.26 -18.04
N ASP A 139 -15.08 6.34 -17.31
CA ASP A 139 -14.57 7.58 -17.88
C ASP A 139 -13.22 7.31 -18.57
N GLN A 140 -13.15 7.61 -19.88
CA GLN A 140 -12.02 7.28 -20.71
C GLN A 140 -10.73 8.00 -20.28
N GLU A 141 -10.80 9.30 -20.00
CA GLU A 141 -9.62 10.11 -19.66
C GLU A 141 -8.99 9.64 -18.34
N LYS A 142 -9.82 9.39 -17.33
CA LYS A 142 -9.36 8.88 -16.03
C LYS A 142 -8.78 7.47 -16.14
N TRP A 143 -9.42 6.62 -16.96
CA TRP A 143 -8.95 5.26 -17.19
C TRP A 143 -7.60 5.23 -17.90
N GLU A 144 -7.43 5.97 -18.99
CA GLU A 144 -6.17 6.07 -19.73
C GLU A 144 -5.04 6.61 -18.86
N PHE A 145 -5.32 7.67 -18.08
CA PHE A 145 -4.36 8.22 -17.11
C PHE A 145 -3.94 7.18 -16.08
N LEU A 146 -4.90 6.50 -15.43
CA LEU A 146 -4.64 5.45 -14.45
C LEU A 146 -3.74 4.34 -15.02
N CYS A 147 -4.07 3.85 -16.21
CA CYS A 147 -3.30 2.81 -16.88
C CYS A 147 -1.87 3.26 -17.18
N GLN A 148 -1.71 4.45 -17.75
CA GLN A 148 -0.39 5.00 -18.10
C GLN A 148 0.47 5.21 -16.86
N VAL A 149 -0.07 5.85 -15.83
CA VAL A 149 0.68 6.17 -14.62
C VAL A 149 1.05 4.90 -13.86
N SER A 150 0.17 3.89 -13.82
CA SER A 150 0.47 2.61 -13.17
C SER A 150 1.64 1.88 -13.84
N ARG A 151 1.69 1.88 -15.18
CA ARG A 151 2.82 1.31 -15.95
C ARG A 151 4.12 2.05 -15.66
N THR A 152 4.08 3.37 -15.73
CA THR A 152 5.25 4.24 -15.47
C THR A 152 5.77 4.04 -14.04
N PHE A 153 4.87 3.98 -13.05
CA PHE A 153 5.25 3.75 -11.66
C PHE A 153 5.98 2.42 -11.49
N LEU A 154 5.44 1.33 -12.03
CA LEU A 154 6.04 0.00 -11.91
C LEU A 154 7.43 -0.06 -12.59
N ASP A 155 7.58 0.58 -13.74
CA ASP A 155 8.88 0.66 -14.43
C ASP A 155 9.91 1.46 -13.64
N HIS A 156 9.54 2.62 -13.12
CA HIS A 156 10.43 3.51 -12.37
C HIS A 156 10.82 2.96 -10.98
N HIS A 157 9.96 2.14 -10.36
CA HIS A 157 10.18 1.59 -9.03
C HIS A 157 10.48 0.08 -9.07
N ARG A 158 10.92 -0.44 -10.21
CA ARG A 158 11.23 -1.87 -10.39
C ARG A 158 12.17 -2.41 -9.31
N ASP A 159 13.18 -1.64 -8.93
CA ASP A 159 14.14 -1.98 -7.88
C ASP A 159 13.49 -2.11 -6.48
N VAL A 160 12.46 -1.32 -6.19
CA VAL A 160 11.69 -1.41 -4.94
C VAL A 160 10.95 -2.74 -4.88
N PHE A 161 10.25 -3.13 -5.95
CA PHE A 161 9.53 -4.42 -6.00
C PHE A 161 10.52 -5.59 -5.90
N GLU A 162 11.66 -5.57 -6.62
CA GLU A 162 12.70 -6.58 -6.51
C GLU A 162 13.31 -6.65 -5.11
N ARG A 163 13.49 -5.52 -4.44
CA ARG A 163 13.97 -5.45 -3.07
C ARG A 163 12.97 -6.08 -2.12
N ARG A 164 11.68 -5.78 -2.25
CA ARG A 164 10.62 -6.38 -1.43
C ARG A 164 10.57 -7.90 -1.56
N VAL A 165 10.81 -8.44 -2.76
CA VAL A 165 11.00 -9.90 -2.95
C VAL A 165 12.21 -10.39 -2.15
N ARG A 166 13.38 -9.76 -2.27
CA ARG A 166 14.60 -10.19 -1.56
C ARG A 166 14.46 -10.11 -0.04
N GLU A 167 13.84 -9.05 0.46
CA GLU A 167 13.64 -8.80 1.90
C GLU A 167 12.50 -9.63 2.49
N GLY A 168 11.76 -10.34 1.65
CA GLY A 168 10.77 -11.32 2.09
C GLY A 168 9.43 -10.73 2.45
N HIS A 169 8.97 -9.72 1.73
CA HIS A 169 7.62 -9.17 1.87
C HIS A 169 6.56 -9.97 1.12
N ILE A 170 6.97 -10.92 0.26
CA ILE A 170 6.04 -11.77 -0.50
C ILE A 170 5.61 -12.94 0.37
N ARG A 171 4.30 -13.12 0.48
CA ARG A 171 3.69 -14.07 1.43
C ARG A 171 2.47 -14.79 0.84
N ASP A 172 2.14 -15.90 1.46
CA ASP A 172 0.81 -16.51 1.35
C ASP A 172 -0.17 -15.71 2.23
N GLY A 173 -0.81 -14.74 1.63
CA GLY A 173 -1.66 -13.75 2.28
C GLY A 173 -3.10 -14.22 2.52
N HIS A 174 -4.00 -13.24 2.63
CA HIS A 174 -5.45 -13.42 2.73
C HIS A 174 -6.15 -13.33 1.37
N GLY A 175 -5.74 -12.39 0.52
CA GLY A 175 -6.26 -12.17 -0.83
C GLY A 175 -7.50 -11.28 -0.91
N ASP A 176 -8.34 -11.22 0.15
CA ASP A 176 -9.55 -10.36 0.21
C ASP A 176 -9.71 -9.69 1.58
N LEU A 177 -8.65 -9.02 2.07
CA LEU A 177 -8.67 -8.33 3.36
C LEU A 177 -9.47 -7.03 3.26
N ARG A 178 -10.76 -7.08 3.67
CA ARG A 178 -11.71 -5.96 3.63
C ARG A 178 -12.43 -5.80 4.97
N ALA A 179 -13.04 -4.65 5.19
CA ALA A 179 -13.77 -4.35 6.43
C ALA A 179 -14.92 -5.34 6.70
N ASP A 180 -15.56 -5.86 5.65
CA ASP A 180 -16.63 -6.88 5.77
C ASP A 180 -16.11 -8.22 6.34
N HIS A 181 -14.82 -8.48 6.25
CA HIS A 181 -14.19 -9.74 6.66
C HIS A 181 -13.46 -9.63 8.01
N VAL A 182 -13.45 -8.47 8.65
CA VAL A 182 -12.79 -8.22 9.93
C VAL A 182 -13.82 -8.07 11.06
N TYR A 183 -13.65 -8.85 12.12
CA TYR A 183 -14.49 -8.83 13.32
C TYR A 183 -13.62 -8.72 14.57
N PHE A 184 -14.17 -8.14 15.65
CA PHE A 184 -13.51 -8.03 16.95
C PHE A 184 -14.29 -8.82 18.02
N HIS A 185 -14.12 -10.16 18.05
CA HIS A 185 -14.85 -11.03 18.99
C HIS A 185 -14.15 -12.39 19.26
N PRO A 186 -13.45 -12.60 20.38
CA PRO A 186 -12.71 -11.63 21.20
C PRO A 186 -11.39 -11.27 20.52
N GLY A 187 -11.15 -10.03 20.22
CA GLY A 187 -10.00 -9.59 19.41
C GLY A 187 -10.22 -9.78 17.91
N PRO A 188 -9.23 -9.46 17.07
CA PRO A 188 -9.38 -9.56 15.62
C PRO A 188 -9.61 -10.99 15.15
N GLN A 189 -10.67 -11.18 14.37
CA GLN A 189 -11.00 -12.41 13.64
C GLN A 189 -11.14 -12.01 12.17
N ILE A 190 -10.34 -12.58 11.30
CA ILE A 190 -10.36 -12.25 9.88
C ILE A 190 -10.78 -13.49 9.12
N ILE A 191 -11.87 -13.40 8.38
CA ILE A 191 -12.55 -14.50 7.71
C ILE A 191 -12.56 -14.31 6.18
N ASP A 192 -12.94 -15.35 5.48
CA ASP A 192 -13.15 -15.35 4.03
C ASP A 192 -11.85 -15.14 3.21
N CYS A 193 -10.77 -15.77 3.69
CA CYS A 193 -9.53 -15.91 2.93
C CYS A 193 -9.79 -16.65 1.62
N ILE A 194 -9.17 -16.20 0.52
CA ILE A 194 -9.30 -16.84 -0.79
C ILE A 194 -8.66 -18.23 -0.77
N GLU A 195 -9.46 -19.27 -1.04
CA GLU A 195 -9.02 -20.67 -1.05
C GLU A 195 -8.90 -21.28 -2.45
N PHE A 196 -9.55 -20.67 -3.45
CA PHE A 196 -9.75 -21.28 -4.76
C PHE A 196 -8.63 -20.97 -5.78
N ASN A 197 -7.74 -20.03 -5.49
CA ASN A 197 -6.67 -19.65 -6.40
C ASN A 197 -5.50 -19.01 -5.66
N ASP A 198 -4.36 -19.70 -5.63
CA ASP A 198 -3.13 -19.26 -4.97
C ASP A 198 -2.60 -17.93 -5.52
N ARG A 199 -2.76 -17.69 -6.84
CA ARG A 199 -2.37 -16.41 -7.48
C ARG A 199 -3.02 -15.18 -6.87
N PHE A 200 -4.23 -15.30 -6.32
CA PHE A 200 -4.93 -14.18 -5.69
C PHE A 200 -4.53 -13.97 -4.22
N ARG A 201 -3.83 -14.94 -3.65
CA ARG A 201 -3.39 -14.95 -2.27
C ARG A 201 -1.88 -14.75 -2.12
N TYR A 202 -1.09 -15.32 -3.06
CA TYR A 202 0.36 -15.13 -3.07
C TYR A 202 0.73 -13.76 -3.63
N GLY A 203 1.48 -12.98 -2.85
CA GLY A 203 1.89 -11.65 -3.26
C GLY A 203 2.56 -10.88 -2.14
N ASP A 204 2.86 -9.63 -2.44
CA ASP A 204 3.36 -8.70 -1.43
C ASP A 204 2.30 -8.50 -0.33
N ALA A 205 2.70 -8.54 0.94
CA ALA A 205 1.82 -8.21 2.07
C ALA A 205 1.10 -6.86 1.85
N ALA A 206 1.76 -5.92 1.18
CA ALA A 206 1.18 -4.63 0.81
C ALA A 206 -0.10 -4.74 -0.03
N VAL A 207 -0.28 -5.81 -0.81
CA VAL A 207 -1.49 -6.02 -1.64
C VAL A 207 -2.73 -6.25 -0.77
N ASP A 208 -2.59 -7.06 0.29
CA ASP A 208 -3.69 -7.28 1.24
C ASP A 208 -3.97 -6.03 2.09
N LEU A 209 -2.90 -5.42 2.62
CA LEU A 209 -3.01 -4.19 3.42
C LEU A 209 -3.66 -3.07 2.62
N ALA A 210 -3.29 -2.93 1.34
CA ALA A 210 -3.88 -1.96 0.44
C ALA A 210 -5.38 -2.19 0.21
N PHE A 211 -5.83 -3.44 0.29
CA PHE A 211 -7.25 -3.73 0.14
C PHE A 211 -8.06 -3.16 1.32
N LEU A 212 -7.62 -3.39 2.55
CA LEU A 212 -8.27 -2.80 3.71
C LEU A 212 -8.10 -1.28 3.77
N TYR A 213 -6.93 -0.77 3.43
CA TYR A 213 -6.64 0.65 3.33
C TYR A 213 -7.62 1.36 2.38
N MET A 214 -7.74 0.84 1.16
CA MET A 214 -8.65 1.32 0.14
C MET A 214 -10.13 1.22 0.59
N ASP A 215 -10.51 0.09 1.20
CA ASP A 215 -11.88 -0.17 1.64
C ASP A 215 -12.30 0.77 2.78
N LEU A 216 -11.40 1.03 3.75
CA LEU A 216 -11.62 2.02 4.81
C LEU A 216 -11.82 3.44 4.26
N GLU A 217 -11.02 3.86 3.27
CA GLU A 217 -11.20 5.15 2.60
C GLU A 217 -12.51 5.19 1.81
N HIS A 218 -12.87 4.11 1.13
CA HIS A 218 -14.14 3.99 0.41
C HIS A 218 -15.35 4.13 1.34
N LEU A 219 -15.26 3.59 2.55
CA LEU A 219 -16.26 3.71 3.60
C LEU A 219 -16.28 5.10 4.28
N GLY A 220 -15.42 6.04 3.87
CA GLY A 220 -15.36 7.39 4.40
C GLY A 220 -14.48 7.57 5.65
N HIS A 221 -13.58 6.63 5.93
CA HIS A 221 -12.72 6.63 7.12
C HIS A 221 -11.21 6.69 6.79
N PRO A 222 -10.73 7.73 6.05
CA PRO A 222 -9.33 7.84 5.66
C PRO A 222 -8.36 7.97 6.84
N GLU A 223 -8.83 8.47 7.99
CA GLU A 223 -8.03 8.56 9.23
C GLU A 223 -7.70 7.16 9.77
N TRP A 224 -8.66 6.23 9.75
CA TRP A 224 -8.44 4.85 10.18
C TRP A 224 -7.59 4.06 9.16
N ALA A 225 -7.76 4.34 7.88
CA ALA A 225 -6.91 3.79 6.83
C ALA A 225 -5.43 4.13 7.06
N ARG A 226 -5.12 5.41 7.25
CA ARG A 226 -3.75 5.87 7.54
C ARG A 226 -3.22 5.35 8.88
N PHE A 227 -4.06 5.33 9.92
CA PHE A 227 -3.68 4.79 11.23
C PHE A 227 -3.28 3.32 11.12
N PHE A 228 -4.08 2.49 10.46
CA PHE A 228 -3.82 1.06 10.24
C PHE A 228 -2.48 0.83 9.53
N ILE A 229 -2.23 1.54 8.42
CA ILE A 229 -0.96 1.42 7.66
C ILE A 229 0.23 1.86 8.51
N SER A 230 0.10 2.97 9.26
CA SER A 230 1.17 3.46 10.14
C SER A 230 1.50 2.48 11.26
N ALA A 231 0.47 1.92 11.91
CA ALA A 231 0.64 0.92 12.97
C ALA A 231 1.29 -0.36 12.42
N TYR A 232 0.85 -0.84 11.25
CA TYR A 232 1.44 -2.00 10.60
C TYR A 232 2.91 -1.77 10.22
N ALA A 233 3.21 -0.65 9.54
CA ALA A 233 4.57 -0.33 9.10
C ALA A 233 5.55 -0.28 10.29
N GLY A 234 5.10 0.25 11.42
CA GLY A 234 5.86 0.26 12.68
C GLY A 234 6.07 -1.15 13.25
N ALA A 235 5.01 -1.96 13.34
CA ALA A 235 5.06 -3.31 13.89
C ALA A 235 5.89 -4.27 13.03
N ALA A 236 5.73 -4.20 11.70
CA ALA A 236 6.45 -5.02 10.73
C ALA A 236 7.86 -4.51 10.42
N GLN A 237 8.21 -3.30 10.86
CA GLN A 237 9.44 -2.60 10.45
C GLN A 237 9.58 -2.49 8.93
N ASP A 238 8.45 -2.22 8.24
CA ASP A 238 8.35 -2.09 6.78
C ASP A 238 8.09 -0.63 6.35
N PRO A 239 9.09 0.24 6.38
CA PRO A 239 8.93 1.62 5.94
C PRO A 239 8.76 1.75 4.41
N GLN A 240 9.18 0.75 3.63
CA GLN A 240 9.00 0.74 2.16
C GLN A 240 7.53 0.55 1.76
N LEU A 241 6.67 0.10 2.68
CA LEU A 241 5.23 0.00 2.45
C LEU A 241 4.66 1.33 1.91
N TYR A 242 5.12 2.47 2.44
CA TYR A 242 4.65 3.78 2.01
C TYR A 242 4.97 4.12 0.54
N THR A 243 5.96 3.46 -0.06
CA THR A 243 6.25 3.65 -1.49
C THR A 243 5.26 2.93 -2.40
N VAL A 244 4.75 1.77 -1.96
CA VAL A 244 3.92 0.90 -2.82
C VAL A 244 2.44 0.86 -2.46
N ILE A 245 2.04 1.42 -1.29
CA ILE A 245 0.68 1.25 -0.77
C ILE A 245 -0.39 1.87 -1.69
N ASP A 246 -0.16 3.08 -2.20
CA ASP A 246 -1.13 3.77 -3.05
C ASP A 246 -1.24 3.10 -4.44
N PHE A 247 -0.14 2.56 -4.98
CA PHE A 247 -0.15 1.76 -6.20
C PHE A 247 -1.01 0.49 -6.02
N TYR A 248 -0.81 -0.24 -4.93
CA TYR A 248 -1.62 -1.42 -4.65
C TYR A 248 -3.06 -1.08 -4.25
N ALA A 249 -3.32 0.08 -3.63
CA ALA A 249 -4.67 0.56 -3.35
C ALA A 249 -5.44 0.87 -4.65
N ALA A 250 -4.79 1.52 -5.62
CA ALA A 250 -5.36 1.71 -6.96
C ALA A 250 -5.66 0.36 -7.63
N TYR A 251 -4.71 -0.58 -7.59
CA TYR A 251 -4.91 -1.94 -8.11
C TYR A 251 -6.13 -2.62 -7.47
N ARG A 252 -6.31 -2.54 -6.13
CA ARG A 252 -7.46 -3.14 -5.44
C ARG A 252 -8.78 -2.43 -5.73
N ALA A 253 -8.78 -1.11 -5.89
CA ALA A 253 -9.96 -0.37 -6.37
C ALA A 253 -10.38 -0.82 -7.78
N VAL A 254 -9.41 -1.04 -8.69
CA VAL A 254 -9.66 -1.62 -10.02
C VAL A 254 -10.23 -3.04 -9.93
N VAL A 255 -9.77 -3.87 -8.99
CA VAL A 255 -10.33 -5.21 -8.76
C VAL A 255 -11.79 -5.12 -8.33
N ARG A 256 -12.16 -4.20 -7.43
CA ARG A 256 -13.54 -3.98 -7.00
C ARG A 256 -14.42 -3.49 -8.16
N LEU A 257 -13.96 -2.45 -8.86
CA LEU A 257 -14.60 -1.94 -10.05
C LEU A 257 -14.88 -3.05 -11.08
N LYS A 258 -13.90 -3.92 -11.33
CA LYS A 258 -14.03 -5.05 -12.26
C LYS A 258 -15.12 -6.03 -11.85
N VAL A 259 -15.18 -6.41 -10.58
CA VAL A 259 -16.22 -7.31 -10.06
C VAL A 259 -17.60 -6.73 -10.30
N ASP A 260 -17.78 -5.44 -10.07
CA ASP A 260 -19.07 -4.77 -10.25
C ASP A 260 -19.39 -4.55 -11.75
N ALA A 261 -18.39 -4.25 -12.59
CA ALA A 261 -18.57 -4.16 -14.05
C ALA A 261 -19.00 -5.51 -14.66
N PHE A 262 -18.47 -6.64 -14.17
CA PHE A 262 -18.87 -7.98 -14.63
C PHE A 262 -20.28 -8.36 -14.20
N ARG A 263 -20.76 -7.84 -13.09
CA ARG A 263 -22.15 -8.08 -12.60
C ARG A 263 -23.17 -7.18 -13.30
N TYR A 264 -22.73 -6.06 -13.83
CA TYR A 264 -23.60 -5.01 -14.39
C TYR A 264 -24.53 -5.51 -15.50
N PRO A 265 -24.07 -6.28 -16.52
CA PRO A 265 -24.93 -6.70 -17.63
C PRO A 265 -26.11 -7.58 -17.20
N ASP A 266 -25.91 -8.44 -16.18
CA ASP A 266 -26.90 -9.41 -15.72
C ASP A 266 -27.76 -8.88 -14.56
N ALA A 267 -27.52 -7.66 -14.11
CA ALA A 267 -28.22 -7.09 -12.95
C ALA A 267 -29.58 -6.48 -13.36
N GLN A 268 -30.53 -6.51 -12.43
CA GLN A 268 -31.82 -5.84 -12.58
C GLN A 268 -31.63 -4.31 -12.64
N PRO A 269 -32.50 -3.53 -13.32
CA PRO A 269 -32.34 -2.09 -13.53
C PRO A 269 -32.04 -1.27 -12.27
N ALA A 270 -32.70 -1.57 -11.16
CA ALA A 270 -32.45 -0.89 -9.86
C ALA A 270 -31.04 -1.20 -9.31
N ALA A 271 -30.56 -2.43 -9.49
CA ALA A 271 -29.21 -2.83 -9.10
C ALA A 271 -28.13 -2.27 -10.05
N GLN A 272 -28.45 -2.11 -11.33
CA GLN A 272 -27.55 -1.49 -12.31
C GLN A 272 -27.19 -0.06 -11.93
N GLU A 273 -28.14 0.74 -11.45
CA GLU A 273 -27.87 2.12 -11.01
C GLU A 273 -26.90 2.16 -9.83
N THR A 274 -27.10 1.28 -8.84
CA THR A 274 -26.17 1.16 -7.70
C THR A 274 -24.79 0.70 -8.15
N LEU A 275 -24.71 -0.34 -9.01
CA LEU A 275 -23.44 -0.82 -9.53
C LEU A 275 -22.69 0.25 -10.32
N LYS A 276 -23.41 1.08 -11.11
CA LYS A 276 -22.80 2.18 -11.85
C LYS A 276 -22.21 3.23 -10.93
N GLN A 277 -22.88 3.57 -9.83
CA GLN A 277 -22.38 4.49 -8.80
C GLN A 277 -21.14 3.91 -8.11
N ASP A 278 -21.15 2.62 -7.76
CA ASP A 278 -20.00 1.94 -7.15
C ASP A 278 -18.80 1.88 -8.11
N ILE A 279 -19.03 1.56 -9.39
CA ILE A 279 -18.01 1.56 -10.45
C ILE A 279 -17.35 2.95 -10.57
N ASP A 280 -18.15 4.02 -10.64
CA ASP A 280 -17.61 5.39 -10.72
C ASP A 280 -16.84 5.75 -9.44
N ALA A 281 -17.35 5.41 -8.27
CA ALA A 281 -16.69 5.67 -7.00
C ALA A 281 -15.32 4.97 -6.91
N TYR A 282 -15.21 3.70 -7.31
CA TYR A 282 -13.94 2.98 -7.34
C TYR A 282 -12.98 3.53 -8.41
N LEU A 283 -13.50 3.93 -9.58
CA LEU A 283 -12.67 4.59 -10.60
C LEU A 283 -12.09 5.91 -10.09
N GLN A 284 -12.92 6.75 -9.47
CA GLN A 284 -12.48 8.00 -8.86
C GLN A 284 -11.43 7.77 -7.77
N GLN A 285 -11.61 6.73 -6.98
CA GLN A 285 -10.66 6.37 -5.92
C GLN A 285 -9.32 5.90 -6.51
N ALA A 286 -9.34 4.99 -7.50
CA ALA A 286 -8.15 4.54 -8.21
C ALA A 286 -7.41 5.71 -8.89
N TYR A 287 -8.16 6.62 -9.52
CA TYR A 287 -7.61 7.82 -10.14
C TYR A 287 -6.93 8.76 -9.13
N ARG A 288 -7.53 8.97 -7.94
CA ARG A 288 -6.90 9.75 -6.86
C ARG A 288 -5.57 9.15 -6.42
N TYR A 289 -5.51 7.83 -6.22
CA TYR A 289 -4.26 7.15 -5.91
C TYR A 289 -3.23 7.31 -7.03
N ALA A 290 -3.66 7.18 -8.29
CA ALA A 290 -2.77 7.37 -9.44
C ALA A 290 -2.16 8.78 -9.48
N ILE A 291 -2.92 9.81 -9.14
CA ILE A 291 -2.39 11.17 -8.99
C ILE A 291 -1.33 11.23 -7.88
N GLN A 292 -1.53 10.53 -6.77
CA GLN A 292 -0.61 10.55 -5.63
C GLN A 292 0.72 9.87 -5.94
N PHE A 293 0.69 8.61 -6.40
CA PHE A 293 1.92 7.88 -6.69
C PHE A 293 2.54 8.24 -8.05
N GLY A 294 1.78 8.81 -8.97
CA GLY A 294 2.26 9.24 -10.29
C GLY A 294 2.96 10.58 -10.31
N ARG A 295 2.84 11.38 -9.25
CA ARG A 295 3.52 12.68 -9.15
C ARG A 295 4.82 12.53 -8.39
N PRO A 296 5.95 12.85 -9.01
CA PRO A 296 7.21 12.89 -8.27
C PRO A 296 7.14 13.93 -7.14
N THR A 297 7.88 13.69 -6.07
CA THR A 297 7.88 14.54 -4.88
C THR A 297 9.22 15.22 -4.69
N LEU A 298 9.21 16.53 -4.57
CA LEU A 298 10.35 17.33 -4.12
C LEU A 298 10.36 17.36 -2.58
N TRP A 299 11.30 16.64 -1.98
CA TRP A 299 11.55 16.66 -0.55
C TRP A 299 12.60 17.72 -0.20
N ILE A 300 12.25 18.68 0.63
CA ILE A 300 13.17 19.70 1.16
C ILE A 300 13.46 19.40 2.62
N LEU A 301 14.62 18.81 2.89
CA LEU A 301 15.10 18.63 4.26
C LEU A 301 15.75 19.93 4.73
N CYS A 302 15.13 20.61 5.70
CA CYS A 302 15.57 21.91 6.20
C CYS A 302 15.77 21.91 7.72
N GLY A 303 16.31 23.02 8.27
CA GLY A 303 16.61 23.20 9.69
C GLY A 303 18.02 23.68 9.95
N LEU A 304 18.34 24.00 11.20
CA LEU A 304 19.63 24.54 11.61
C LEU A 304 20.80 23.53 11.43
N PRO A 305 22.05 23.98 11.35
CA PRO A 305 23.20 23.10 11.42
C PRO A 305 23.17 22.22 12.69
N ALA A 306 23.67 21.00 12.59
CA ALA A 306 23.75 20.01 13.68
C ALA A 306 22.40 19.47 14.22
N THR A 307 21.27 19.73 13.58
CA THR A 307 19.95 19.16 13.93
C THR A 307 19.73 17.72 13.47
N GLY A 308 20.64 17.15 12.65
CA GLY A 308 20.51 15.78 12.15
C GLY A 308 19.93 15.66 10.73
N LYS A 309 19.74 16.76 10.01
CA LYS A 309 19.17 16.77 8.64
C LYS A 309 19.72 15.69 7.71
N SER A 310 21.03 15.61 7.60
CA SER A 310 21.67 14.70 6.65
C SER A 310 21.46 13.23 7.03
N LEU A 311 21.33 12.92 8.33
CA LEU A 311 21.00 11.58 8.79
C LEU A 311 19.55 11.22 8.40
N VAL A 312 18.61 12.14 8.63
CA VAL A 312 17.21 11.95 8.24
C VAL A 312 17.08 11.86 6.72
N ALA A 313 17.79 12.74 5.97
CA ALA A 313 17.77 12.72 4.52
C ALA A 313 18.36 11.42 3.94
N GLU A 314 19.39 10.85 4.57
CA GLU A 314 19.99 9.57 4.20
C GLU A 314 19.01 8.41 4.46
N ALA A 315 18.44 8.36 5.65
CA ALA A 315 17.45 7.34 6.00
C ALA A 315 16.21 7.39 5.07
N LEU A 316 15.71 8.59 4.74
CA LEU A 316 14.61 8.75 3.78
C LEU A 316 14.99 8.31 2.38
N SER A 317 16.21 8.67 1.91
CA SER A 317 16.72 8.25 0.61
C SER A 317 16.80 6.73 0.49
N ASP A 318 17.29 6.07 1.54
CA ASP A 318 17.43 4.61 1.58
C ASP A 318 16.05 3.92 1.62
N VAL A 319 15.14 4.42 2.46
CA VAL A 319 13.80 3.85 2.65
C VAL A 319 12.94 4.01 1.39
N LEU A 320 12.92 5.23 0.82
CA LEU A 320 12.08 5.56 -0.32
C LEU A 320 12.73 5.23 -1.66
N SER A 321 14.01 4.83 -1.67
CA SER A 321 14.82 4.58 -2.89
C SER A 321 14.85 5.79 -3.83
N ILE A 322 14.99 7.00 -3.28
CA ILE A 322 15.03 8.25 -4.05
C ILE A 322 16.38 8.95 -3.91
N GLU A 323 16.78 9.63 -4.97
CA GLU A 323 18.09 10.31 -5.05
C GLU A 323 18.16 11.50 -4.08
N ARG A 324 19.33 11.69 -3.46
CA ARG A 324 19.58 12.76 -2.52
C ARG A 324 20.73 13.64 -2.96
N PHE A 325 20.49 14.94 -3.07
CA PHE A 325 21.50 15.97 -3.27
C PHE A 325 21.69 16.78 -1.98
N SER A 326 22.94 16.90 -1.55
CA SER A 326 23.28 17.63 -0.32
C SER A 326 24.14 18.86 -0.63
N SER A 327 23.75 19.99 -0.04
CA SER A 327 24.53 21.24 -0.13
C SER A 327 25.97 21.09 0.38
N ASP A 328 26.21 20.19 1.32
CA ASP A 328 27.55 19.93 1.86
C ASP A 328 28.40 19.12 0.87
N ARG A 329 27.81 18.12 0.19
CA ARG A 329 28.50 17.36 -0.88
C ARG A 329 28.86 18.27 -2.07
N LEU A 330 27.91 19.11 -2.50
CA LEU A 330 28.16 20.06 -3.61
C LEU A 330 29.24 21.05 -3.26
N ARG A 331 29.32 21.56 -2.02
CA ARG A 331 30.42 22.42 -1.58
C ARG A 331 31.78 21.73 -1.62
N LYS A 332 31.84 20.48 -1.15
CA LYS A 332 33.08 19.68 -1.19
C LYS A 332 33.54 19.41 -2.63
N ALA A 333 32.60 19.03 -3.51
CA ALA A 333 32.90 18.77 -4.93
C ALA A 333 33.40 20.03 -5.66
N ALA A 334 32.92 21.22 -5.29
CA ALA A 334 33.35 22.50 -5.83
C ALA A 334 34.70 22.99 -5.26
N GLY A 335 35.42 22.15 -4.48
CA GLY A 335 36.73 22.53 -3.87
C GLY A 335 36.61 23.61 -2.77
N ILE A 336 35.40 23.87 -2.27
CA ILE A 336 35.10 24.89 -1.26
C ILE A 336 35.19 24.26 0.15
N SER A 337 36.03 23.29 0.34
CA SER A 337 36.35 22.76 1.67
C SER A 337 37.22 23.81 2.38
N GLY A 338 36.80 24.32 3.49
CA GLY A 338 37.62 25.17 4.32
C GLY A 338 38.87 24.40 4.77
N ASN A 339 39.99 24.68 4.18
CA ASN A 339 41.28 24.27 4.72
C ASN A 339 41.37 24.83 6.14
N GLY A 340 41.12 24.01 7.19
CA GLY A 340 41.49 24.15 8.60
C GLY A 340 41.60 25.55 9.25
N ARG A 341 41.39 26.66 8.54
CA ARG A 341 41.43 28.00 9.06
C ARG A 341 40.04 28.48 9.37
N ARG A 342 39.80 28.82 10.63
CA ARG A 342 38.59 29.51 11.12
C ARG A 342 38.34 30.75 10.27
N THR A 343 37.42 30.67 9.31
CA THR A 343 36.92 31.84 8.60
C THR A 343 35.67 32.33 9.36
N ALA A 344 35.61 33.64 9.64
CA ALA A 344 34.46 34.25 10.31
C ALA A 344 33.15 34.00 9.52
N PHE A 345 32.03 33.96 10.18
CA PHE A 345 30.71 33.82 9.56
C PHE A 345 30.53 34.84 8.43
N GLY A 346 30.28 34.37 7.20
CA GLY A 346 30.18 35.22 6.00
C GLY A 346 31.45 35.32 5.15
N GLN A 347 32.56 34.68 5.54
CA GLN A 347 33.82 34.62 4.78
C GLN A 347 34.12 33.21 4.25
N GLY A 348 34.95 33.08 3.21
CA GLY A 348 35.35 31.80 2.59
C GLY A 348 34.13 31.04 2.02
N ALA A 349 33.99 29.78 2.38
CA ALA A 349 32.88 28.91 1.93
C ALA A 349 31.48 29.44 2.28
N TYR A 350 31.37 30.45 3.14
CA TYR A 350 30.14 31.09 3.58
C TYR A 350 29.83 32.41 2.87
N ARG A 351 30.59 32.80 1.87
CA ARG A 351 30.29 34.01 1.07
C ARG A 351 28.89 33.85 0.42
N MET A 352 28.18 34.97 0.35
CA MET A 352 26.80 34.99 -0.14
C MET A 352 26.67 34.48 -1.57
N GLU A 353 27.61 34.78 -2.43
CA GLU A 353 27.71 34.36 -3.82
C GLU A 353 27.87 32.84 -3.95
N TRP A 354 28.71 32.22 -3.11
CA TRP A 354 28.92 30.78 -3.12
C TRP A 354 27.70 30.02 -2.60
N ARG A 355 27.02 30.55 -1.58
CA ARG A 355 25.75 30.01 -1.15
C ARG A 355 24.73 29.99 -2.28
N GLN A 356 24.60 31.12 -2.98
CA GLN A 356 23.65 31.22 -4.09
C GLN A 356 23.97 30.18 -5.16
N LYS A 357 25.25 30.03 -5.57
CA LYS A 357 25.66 29.02 -6.54
C LYS A 357 25.32 27.59 -6.11
N VAL A 358 25.58 27.23 -4.84
CA VAL A 358 25.25 25.89 -4.31
C VAL A 358 23.71 25.65 -4.32
N TYR A 359 22.90 26.64 -3.94
CA TYR A 359 21.46 26.49 -4.00
C TYR A 359 20.94 26.43 -5.43
N THR A 360 21.52 27.21 -6.36
CA THR A 360 21.17 27.12 -7.79
C THR A 360 21.49 25.72 -8.35
N GLN A 361 22.65 25.16 -8.04
CA GLN A 361 23.01 23.80 -8.45
C GLN A 361 22.10 22.74 -7.80
N LEU A 362 21.80 22.90 -6.50
CA LEU A 362 20.92 21.98 -5.78
C LEU A 362 19.52 21.93 -6.42
N LEU A 363 18.95 23.10 -6.73
CA LEU A 363 17.66 23.20 -7.41
C LEU A 363 17.71 22.71 -8.86
N ALA A 364 18.85 22.90 -9.56
CA ALA A 364 19.03 22.36 -10.90
C ALA A 364 19.03 20.82 -10.91
N HIS A 365 19.73 20.19 -9.99
CA HIS A 365 19.65 18.72 -9.82
C HIS A 365 18.21 18.28 -9.52
N GLY A 366 17.52 18.98 -8.61
CA GLY A 366 16.12 18.71 -8.34
C GLY A 366 15.24 18.83 -9.57
N HIS A 367 15.43 19.88 -10.39
CA HIS A 367 14.71 20.08 -11.63
C HIS A 367 14.89 18.92 -12.61
N GLU A 368 16.13 18.49 -12.87
CA GLU A 368 16.42 17.42 -13.83
C GLU A 368 15.82 16.08 -13.36
N THR A 369 15.96 15.75 -12.06
CA THR A 369 15.40 14.51 -11.50
C THR A 369 13.86 14.51 -11.55
N LEU A 370 13.22 15.61 -11.16
CA LEU A 370 11.76 15.72 -11.21
C LEU A 370 11.22 15.71 -12.64
N LYS A 371 11.91 16.37 -13.58
CA LYS A 371 11.55 16.37 -15.00
C LYS A 371 11.65 14.98 -15.63
N ALA A 372 12.55 14.15 -15.13
CA ALA A 372 12.65 12.74 -15.51
C ALA A 372 11.55 11.85 -14.87
N GLY A 373 10.65 12.42 -14.07
CA GLY A 373 9.56 11.68 -13.40
C GLY A 373 9.94 11.04 -12.07
N HIS A 374 11.12 11.38 -11.52
CA HIS A 374 11.62 10.80 -10.27
C HIS A 374 11.52 11.77 -9.09
N SER A 375 11.16 11.26 -7.92
CA SER A 375 11.22 12.02 -6.67
C SER A 375 12.67 12.30 -6.25
N VAL A 376 12.88 13.38 -5.50
CA VAL A 376 14.23 13.83 -5.10
C VAL A 376 14.26 14.46 -3.71
N ILE A 377 15.33 14.24 -2.96
CA ILE A 377 15.61 14.92 -1.68
C ILE A 377 16.68 15.98 -1.87
N LEU A 378 16.37 17.23 -1.48
CA LEU A 378 17.32 18.32 -1.39
C LEU A 378 17.65 18.62 0.09
N ASP A 379 18.85 18.26 0.52
CA ASP A 379 19.34 18.41 1.90
C ASP A 379 20.19 19.69 2.02
N ALA A 380 19.58 20.72 2.62
CA ALA A 380 20.26 22.01 2.94
C ALA A 380 19.56 22.70 4.10
N THR A 381 20.10 23.84 4.58
CA THR A 381 19.46 24.58 5.69
C THR A 381 18.13 25.21 5.29
N PHE A 382 17.95 25.65 4.06
CA PHE A 382 16.78 26.38 3.54
C PHE A 382 16.28 27.51 4.49
N SER A 383 17.21 28.14 5.21
CA SER A 383 16.91 29.17 6.22
C SER A 383 16.33 30.44 5.60
N ARG A 384 16.63 30.73 4.33
CA ARG A 384 16.16 31.95 3.64
C ARG A 384 14.83 31.68 2.95
N ARG A 385 13.87 32.59 3.14
CA ARG A 385 12.57 32.54 2.48
C ARG A 385 12.69 32.42 0.96
N LYS A 386 13.61 33.21 0.34
CA LYS A 386 13.86 33.17 -1.11
C LYS A 386 14.16 31.75 -1.62
N CYS A 387 15.03 30.99 -0.93
CA CYS A 387 15.35 29.60 -1.35
C CYS A 387 14.14 28.66 -1.24
N ARG A 388 13.30 28.86 -0.22
CA ARG A 388 12.06 28.08 -0.08
C ARG A 388 11.03 28.46 -1.14
N ASP A 389 10.94 29.72 -1.51
CA ASP A 389 10.04 30.20 -2.57
C ASP A 389 10.51 29.74 -3.96
N GLU A 390 11.82 29.63 -4.19
CA GLU A 390 12.39 29.02 -5.40
C GLU A 390 12.05 27.52 -5.50
N ALA A 391 12.12 26.76 -4.39
CA ALA A 391 11.69 25.38 -4.35
C ALA A 391 10.18 25.22 -4.59
N ARG A 392 9.35 26.13 -4.06
CA ARG A 392 7.89 26.14 -4.33
C ARG A 392 7.59 26.38 -5.80
N ARG A 393 8.29 27.32 -6.41
CA ARG A 393 8.12 27.59 -7.86
C ARG A 393 8.54 26.39 -8.68
N LEU A 394 9.68 25.79 -8.38
CA LEU A 394 10.14 24.58 -9.06
C LEU A 394 9.09 23.47 -9.03
N ALA A 395 8.53 23.20 -7.85
CA ALA A 395 7.50 22.18 -7.70
C ALA A 395 6.20 22.53 -8.47
N ALA A 396 5.78 23.81 -8.43
CA ALA A 396 4.61 24.27 -9.16
C ALA A 396 4.80 24.21 -10.69
N ASP A 397 5.96 24.62 -11.18
CA ASP A 397 6.28 24.65 -12.62
C ASP A 397 6.32 23.24 -13.25
N LEU A 398 6.67 22.22 -12.43
CA LEU A 398 6.74 20.83 -12.86
C LEU A 398 5.53 19.99 -12.41
N ASP A 399 4.50 20.60 -11.83
CA ASP A 399 3.31 19.92 -11.26
C ASP A 399 3.66 18.73 -10.35
N THR A 400 4.64 18.94 -9.44
CA THR A 400 5.12 17.91 -8.52
C THR A 400 4.66 18.18 -7.10
N ASN A 401 4.62 17.11 -6.28
CA ASN A 401 4.39 17.26 -4.85
C ASN A 401 5.58 17.96 -4.17
N LEU A 402 5.31 18.75 -3.12
CA LEU A 402 6.36 19.42 -2.35
C LEU A 402 6.17 19.18 -0.86
N ILE A 403 7.23 18.65 -0.23
CA ILE A 403 7.26 18.41 1.21
C ILE A 403 8.45 19.14 1.82
N PHE A 404 8.19 20.01 2.81
CA PHE A 404 9.22 20.57 3.67
C PHE A 404 9.25 19.79 4.99
N ALA A 405 10.37 19.11 5.24
CA ALA A 405 10.63 18.42 6.49
C ALA A 405 11.70 19.17 7.28
N GLU A 406 11.30 19.79 8.37
CA GLU A 406 12.22 20.53 9.23
C GLU A 406 12.71 19.65 10.37
N THR A 407 14.04 19.54 10.51
CA THR A 407 14.64 18.89 11.67
C THR A 407 14.87 19.89 12.79
N VAL A 408 14.28 19.62 13.94
CA VAL A 408 14.37 20.45 15.15
C VAL A 408 15.10 19.68 16.24
N CYS A 409 15.91 20.39 17.02
CA CYS A 409 16.60 19.82 18.17
C CYS A 409 16.71 20.89 19.26
N ASN A 410 16.81 20.49 20.53
CA ASN A 410 17.03 21.46 21.60
C ASN A 410 18.40 22.13 21.47
N GLU A 411 18.53 23.34 21.99
CA GLU A 411 19.74 24.17 21.86
C GLU A 411 20.97 23.49 22.47
N GLU A 412 20.83 22.80 23.58
CA GLU A 412 21.91 22.11 24.26
C GLU A 412 22.52 21.00 23.38
N THR A 413 21.69 20.19 22.76
CA THR A 413 22.11 19.14 21.80
C THR A 413 22.80 19.75 20.58
N ILE A 414 22.28 20.86 20.04
CA ILE A 414 22.92 21.55 18.90
C ILE A 414 24.31 22.05 19.28
N ARG A 415 24.43 22.70 20.45
CA ARG A 415 25.71 23.21 20.94
C ARG A 415 26.73 22.10 21.20
N SER A 416 26.32 20.99 21.81
CA SER A 416 27.15 19.81 22.03
C SER A 416 27.66 19.21 20.72
N ARG A 417 26.78 19.02 19.74
CA ARG A 417 27.15 18.46 18.42
C ARG A 417 28.06 19.39 17.61
N LEU A 418 27.90 20.71 17.75
CA LEU A 418 28.80 21.68 17.09
C LEU A 418 30.19 21.65 17.71
N LYS A 419 30.31 21.58 19.06
CA LYS A 419 31.61 21.47 19.73
C LYS A 419 32.36 20.17 19.33
N ASN A 420 31.66 19.03 19.25
CA ASN A 420 32.27 17.77 18.87
C ASN A 420 32.76 17.73 17.40
N ARG A 421 32.12 18.51 16.52
CA ARG A 421 32.59 18.67 15.14
C ARG A 421 33.86 19.51 15.03
N GLU A 422 34.09 20.43 15.95
CA GLU A 422 35.32 21.24 16.00
C GLU A 422 36.52 20.44 16.50
N GLY A 423 36.32 19.32 17.23
CA GLY A 423 37.37 18.44 17.72
C GLY A 423 37.81 17.30 16.78
N THR A 424 37.10 17.10 15.67
CA THR A 424 37.35 15.99 14.71
C THR A 424 37.80 16.50 13.32
N SER A 425 38.11 17.76 13.15
CA SER A 425 38.60 18.37 11.89
C SER A 425 40.07 18.76 11.99
#